data_ced593788a78228763c6b9bea0657c2e
#
_entry.id   ced593788a78228763c6b9bea0657c2e
#
_cell.length_a   1.000
_cell.length_b   1.000
_cell.length_c   1.000
_cell.angle_alpha   90.00
_cell.angle_beta   90.00
_cell.angle_gamma   90.00
#
_symmetry.space_group_name_H-M   'P 1'
#
loop_
_entity.id
_entity.type
_entity.pdbx_description
1 polymer ?
#
loop_
_entity_poly.entity_id
_entity_poly.type
_entity_poly.pdbx_seq_one_letter_code
_entity_poly.pdbx_strand_id
1 'polypeptide(L)'
;MTFSRQRPVKLVLLGTGGTGGHIAPHLYRLLYALDRPVRLILCDGDTVEPNNLIRQNFTQADLGENKARVTAERYSSAFGLETSYVPEFIECPERLDELVLPDRLCTGQYGRDPETGIYGPKSQTELVILIGAVDNQRSRQMCHRVFQRARELIYIDAGNGAYTGQVVCGVRRCGRTIYQPVGVRHPELFDEADLFPTQRSCGEASVSAPQTIAANLLAAATVVTMVYNILVLGSSTVEEATFSTRMVSIRAVHKKARKRGSHHERALHPKGNHPAL
;
A
#
# COMPACT_ATOMS: atom_id res chain seq x y z
N MET A 1 -15.72 -0.18 -0.77
CA MET A 1 -15.41 0.57 0.45
C MET A 1 -15.17 2.03 0.09
N THR A 2 -15.58 2.99 0.94
CA THR A 2 -15.43 4.44 0.68
C THR A 2 -14.36 5.05 1.59
N PHE A 3 -13.64 6.05 1.07
CA PHE A 3 -12.60 6.81 1.76
C PHE A 3 -12.89 8.30 1.66
N SER A 4 -12.53 9.06 2.70
CA SER A 4 -12.66 10.52 2.66
C SER A 4 -11.69 11.12 1.64
N ARG A 5 -12.20 12.00 0.79
CA ARG A 5 -11.41 12.74 -0.20
C ARG A 5 -10.83 14.05 0.37
N GLN A 6 -11.10 14.36 1.62
CA GLN A 6 -10.66 15.60 2.29
C GLN A 6 -9.61 15.35 3.38
N ARG A 7 -9.46 14.09 3.86
CA ARG A 7 -8.45 13.77 4.89
C ARG A 7 -7.05 14.04 4.36
N PRO A 8 -6.15 14.61 5.18
CA PRO A 8 -4.72 14.60 4.90
C PRO A 8 -4.22 13.19 4.63
N VAL A 9 -3.18 13.06 3.83
CA VAL A 9 -2.66 11.76 3.40
C VAL A 9 -1.19 11.63 3.76
N LYS A 10 -0.83 10.48 4.33
CA LYS A 10 0.56 10.04 4.51
C LYS A 10 0.77 8.75 3.72
N LEU A 11 1.75 8.75 2.80
CA LEU A 11 2.20 7.54 2.12
C LEU A 11 3.60 7.18 2.59
N VAL A 12 3.80 5.89 2.87
CA VAL A 12 5.11 5.31 3.17
C VAL A 12 5.40 4.27 2.09
N LEU A 13 6.44 4.47 1.31
CA LEU A 13 6.89 3.54 0.28
C LEU A 13 8.17 2.85 0.77
N LEU A 14 8.07 1.55 1.02
CA LEU A 14 9.20 0.69 1.34
C LEU A 14 9.75 0.04 0.06
N GLY A 15 11.01 0.32 -0.21
CA GLY A 15 11.70 -0.09 -1.44
C GLY A 15 11.48 0.91 -2.58
N THR A 16 12.58 1.46 -3.10
CA THR A 16 12.62 2.35 -4.27
C THR A 16 13.44 1.76 -5.43
N GLY A 17 13.62 0.44 -5.41
CA GLY A 17 14.29 -0.33 -6.44
C GLY A 17 13.44 -0.53 -7.70
N GLY A 18 13.34 -1.78 -8.21
CA GLY A 18 12.64 -2.10 -9.46
C GLY A 18 11.19 -1.60 -9.51
N THR A 19 10.34 -2.13 -8.63
CA THR A 19 8.92 -1.75 -8.61
C THR A 19 8.70 -0.38 -7.99
N GLY A 20 9.30 -0.11 -6.81
CA GLY A 20 9.11 1.15 -6.11
C GLY A 20 9.64 2.37 -6.86
N GLY A 21 10.77 2.24 -7.56
CA GLY A 21 11.31 3.29 -8.42
C GLY A 21 10.39 3.68 -9.58
N HIS A 22 9.55 2.75 -10.05
CA HIS A 22 8.50 3.05 -11.04
C HIS A 22 7.20 3.54 -10.39
N ILE A 23 6.92 3.19 -9.13
CA ILE A 23 5.76 3.72 -8.38
C ILE A 23 5.97 5.21 -8.05
N ALA A 24 7.14 5.57 -7.50
CA ALA A 24 7.42 6.89 -6.93
C ALA A 24 7.06 8.06 -7.88
N PRO A 25 7.54 8.16 -9.14
CA PRO A 25 7.26 9.30 -10.01
C PRO A 25 5.77 9.50 -10.29
N HIS A 26 4.98 8.43 -10.25
CA HIS A 26 3.54 8.50 -10.47
C HIS A 26 2.79 8.86 -9.19
N LEU A 27 3.30 8.47 -8.01
CA LEU A 27 2.77 8.96 -6.74
C LEU A 27 2.96 10.47 -6.62
N TYR A 28 4.13 11.01 -6.96
CA TYR A 28 4.36 12.45 -6.96
C TYR A 28 3.35 13.20 -7.83
N ARG A 29 3.12 12.75 -9.07
CA ARG A 29 2.11 13.35 -9.95
C ARG A 29 0.70 13.29 -9.37
N LEU A 30 0.33 12.13 -8.81
CA LEU A 30 -0.98 11.91 -8.22
C LEU A 30 -1.17 12.82 -7.00
N LEU A 31 -0.18 12.87 -6.10
CA LEU A 31 -0.25 13.67 -4.87
C LEU A 31 -0.24 15.17 -5.16
N TYR A 32 0.53 15.61 -6.15
CA TYR A 32 0.54 17.00 -6.61
C TYR A 32 -0.84 17.48 -7.08
N ALA A 33 -1.64 16.58 -7.65
CA ALA A 33 -2.99 16.90 -8.11
C ALA A 33 -4.06 16.90 -6.98
N LEU A 34 -3.69 16.57 -5.73
CA LEU A 34 -4.63 16.55 -4.61
C LEU A 34 -4.69 17.90 -3.91
N ASP A 35 -5.91 18.44 -3.76
CA ASP A 35 -6.16 19.68 -3.01
C ASP A 35 -6.34 19.38 -1.51
N ARG A 36 -5.30 18.86 -0.87
CA ARG A 36 -5.24 18.57 0.58
C ARG A 36 -3.81 18.31 1.02
N PRO A 37 -3.48 18.41 2.34
CA PRO A 37 -2.16 18.10 2.83
C PRO A 37 -1.74 16.67 2.50
N VAL A 38 -0.55 16.51 1.94
CA VAL A 38 0.04 15.22 1.58
C VAL A 38 1.48 15.13 2.08
N ARG A 39 1.88 13.96 2.57
CA ARG A 39 3.27 13.65 2.93
C ARG A 39 3.66 12.34 2.29
N LEU A 40 4.87 12.27 1.75
CA LEU A 40 5.44 11.06 1.17
C LEU A 40 6.76 10.75 1.87
N ILE A 41 6.91 9.50 2.32
CA ILE A 41 8.13 8.99 2.95
C ILE A 41 8.64 7.84 2.10
N LEU A 42 9.87 7.93 1.62
CA LEU A 42 10.54 6.90 0.84
C LEU A 42 11.59 6.21 1.70
N CYS A 43 11.57 4.87 1.78
CA CYS A 43 12.51 4.10 2.59
C CYS A 43 13.24 3.09 1.71
N ASP A 44 14.58 3.15 1.70
CA ASP A 44 15.44 2.18 1.03
C ASP A 44 16.86 2.29 1.57
N GLY A 45 17.45 1.18 2.00
CA GLY A 45 18.83 1.15 2.50
C GLY A 45 19.88 0.94 1.41
N ASP A 46 19.45 0.57 0.21
CA ASP A 46 20.37 0.29 -0.91
C ASP A 46 20.97 1.55 -1.52
N THR A 47 22.14 1.35 -2.14
CA THR A 47 22.75 2.29 -3.08
C THR A 47 22.51 1.85 -4.52
N VAL A 48 22.62 2.80 -5.44
CA VAL A 48 22.47 2.54 -6.88
C VAL A 48 23.74 1.87 -7.42
N GLU A 49 23.56 0.69 -8.02
CA GLU A 49 24.61 -0.11 -8.62
C GLU A 49 24.46 -0.17 -10.16
N PRO A 50 25.53 -0.49 -10.92
CA PRO A 50 25.47 -0.57 -12.38
C PRO A 50 24.37 -1.51 -12.90
N ASN A 51 24.15 -2.66 -12.24
CA ASN A 51 23.13 -3.63 -12.62
C ASN A 51 21.69 -3.10 -12.40
N ASN A 52 21.52 -2.07 -11.58
CA ASN A 52 20.21 -1.45 -11.34
C ASN A 52 19.74 -0.64 -12.56
N LEU A 53 20.67 -0.06 -13.33
CA LEU A 53 20.34 0.80 -14.48
C LEU A 53 19.58 0.08 -15.59
N ILE A 54 19.62 -1.26 -15.62
CA ILE A 54 18.96 -2.07 -16.65
C ILE A 54 17.42 -2.04 -16.47
N ARG A 55 16.91 -1.99 -15.24
CA ARG A 55 15.48 -2.16 -14.95
C ARG A 55 14.90 -1.21 -13.90
N GLN A 56 15.76 -0.48 -13.20
CA GLN A 56 15.34 0.50 -12.18
C GLN A 56 15.40 1.91 -12.76
N ASN A 57 14.68 2.84 -12.16
CA ASN A 57 14.55 4.20 -12.67
C ASN A 57 15.70 5.11 -12.20
N PHE A 58 16.92 4.65 -12.42
CA PHE A 58 18.16 5.36 -12.11
C PHE A 58 19.01 5.57 -13.36
N THR A 59 19.96 6.51 -13.27
CA THR A 59 20.87 6.90 -14.35
C THR A 59 22.31 6.72 -13.91
N GLN A 60 23.24 6.87 -14.85
CA GLN A 60 24.69 6.81 -14.58
C GLN A 60 25.12 7.83 -13.49
N ALA A 61 24.47 8.99 -13.44
CA ALA A 61 24.77 10.03 -12.46
C ALA A 61 24.37 9.65 -11.02
N ASP A 62 23.56 8.63 -10.84
CA ASP A 62 23.05 8.20 -9.53
C ASP A 62 23.91 7.09 -8.88
N LEU A 63 24.93 6.59 -9.59
CA LEU A 63 25.75 5.49 -9.10
C LEU A 63 26.41 5.80 -7.76
N GLY A 64 26.31 4.84 -6.82
CA GLY A 64 26.83 4.96 -5.46
C GLY A 64 25.96 5.75 -4.50
N GLU A 65 24.91 6.43 -4.99
CA GLU A 65 23.99 7.20 -4.15
C GLU A 65 22.86 6.33 -3.57
N ASN A 66 22.32 6.71 -2.40
CA ASN A 66 21.20 6.00 -1.80
C ASN A 66 19.93 6.14 -2.67
N LYS A 67 19.26 5.00 -2.92
CA LYS A 67 18.08 4.93 -3.79
C LYS A 67 16.91 5.79 -3.33
N ALA A 68 16.59 5.78 -2.03
CA ALA A 68 15.50 6.59 -1.47
C ALA A 68 15.81 8.08 -1.56
N ARG A 69 17.05 8.48 -1.25
CA ARG A 69 17.51 9.87 -1.33
C ARG A 69 17.40 10.41 -2.75
N VAL A 70 18.01 9.73 -3.72
CA VAL A 70 17.98 10.16 -5.14
C VAL A 70 16.54 10.31 -5.64
N THR A 71 15.68 9.36 -5.31
CA THR A 71 14.28 9.39 -5.72
C THR A 71 13.55 10.57 -5.07
N ALA A 72 13.74 10.78 -3.77
CA ALA A 72 13.10 11.87 -3.03
C ALA A 72 13.54 13.24 -3.54
N GLU A 73 14.83 13.50 -3.64
CA GLU A 73 15.38 14.78 -4.08
C GLU A 73 14.96 15.13 -5.52
N ARG A 74 15.01 14.15 -6.43
CA ARG A 74 14.62 14.33 -7.84
C ARG A 74 13.17 14.77 -7.99
N TYR A 75 12.25 14.08 -7.33
CA TYR A 75 10.82 14.32 -7.54
C TYR A 75 10.23 15.36 -6.60
N SER A 76 10.74 15.53 -5.36
CA SER A 76 10.32 16.64 -4.51
C SER A 76 10.63 17.99 -5.16
N SER A 77 11.83 18.14 -5.72
CA SER A 77 12.22 19.34 -6.46
C SER A 77 11.34 19.60 -7.69
N ALA A 78 10.98 18.54 -8.42
CA ALA A 78 10.17 18.66 -9.64
C ALA A 78 8.70 19.01 -9.36
N PHE A 79 8.14 18.56 -8.24
CA PHE A 79 6.71 18.73 -7.91
C PHE A 79 6.45 19.68 -6.73
N GLY A 80 7.48 20.11 -6.01
CA GLY A 80 7.32 20.99 -4.83
C GLY A 80 6.54 20.31 -3.69
N LEU A 81 6.63 18.97 -3.58
CA LEU A 81 5.94 18.21 -2.53
C LEU A 81 6.85 17.94 -1.34
N GLU A 82 6.31 18.08 -0.13
CA GLU A 82 6.98 17.66 1.08
C GLU A 82 7.25 16.16 1.05
N THR A 83 8.54 15.80 1.00
CA THR A 83 8.98 14.42 0.95
C THR A 83 10.11 14.22 1.96
N SER A 84 9.97 13.17 2.75
CA SER A 84 11.05 12.67 3.60
C SER A 84 11.62 11.39 2.99
N TYR A 85 12.88 11.11 3.26
CA TYR A 85 13.48 9.83 2.94
C TYR A 85 14.20 9.22 4.15
N VAL A 86 14.24 7.90 4.19
CA VAL A 86 14.93 7.12 5.22
C VAL A 86 15.95 6.24 4.49
N PRO A 87 17.24 6.62 4.50
CA PRO A 87 18.29 5.95 3.73
C PRO A 87 18.84 4.71 4.44
N GLU A 88 17.93 3.91 5.04
CA GLU A 88 18.26 2.70 5.77
C GLU A 88 17.22 1.61 5.50
N PHE A 89 17.61 0.34 5.69
CA PHE A 89 16.67 -0.76 5.67
C PHE A 89 15.77 -0.72 6.90
N ILE A 90 14.47 -0.77 6.68
CA ILE A 90 13.49 -0.87 7.77
C ILE A 90 13.32 -2.36 8.09
N GLU A 91 13.97 -2.82 9.16
CA GLU A 91 14.02 -4.23 9.58
C GLU A 91 13.43 -4.44 10.98
N CYS A 92 13.01 -3.36 11.63
CA CYS A 92 12.42 -3.37 12.96
C CYS A 92 10.93 -2.95 12.87
N PRO A 93 10.00 -3.77 13.41
CA PRO A 93 8.57 -3.43 13.40
C PRO A 93 8.25 -2.11 14.10
N GLU A 94 8.96 -1.78 15.17
CA GLU A 94 8.77 -0.56 15.95
C GLU A 94 9.10 0.68 15.10
N ARG A 95 10.17 0.61 14.30
CA ARG A 95 10.54 1.68 13.37
C ARG A 95 9.48 1.87 12.29
N LEU A 96 8.92 0.78 11.77
CA LEU A 96 7.83 0.86 10.80
C LEU A 96 6.53 1.37 11.44
N ASP A 97 6.22 0.98 12.67
CA ASP A 97 5.08 1.50 13.44
C ASP A 97 5.17 3.04 13.57
N GLU A 98 6.34 3.60 13.87
CA GLU A 98 6.57 5.06 13.92
C GLU A 98 6.31 5.74 12.55
N LEU A 99 6.81 5.15 11.47
CA LEU A 99 6.65 5.71 10.12
C LEU A 99 5.18 5.75 9.68
N VAL A 100 4.39 4.73 10.04
CA VAL A 100 2.97 4.65 9.69
C VAL A 100 2.04 5.26 10.74
N LEU A 101 2.58 5.82 11.85
CA LEU A 101 1.77 6.51 12.84
C LEU A 101 1.13 7.75 12.21
N PRO A 102 -0.22 7.88 12.22
CA PRO A 102 -0.87 9.03 11.64
C PRO A 102 -0.71 10.27 12.52
N ASP A 103 -0.44 11.41 11.93
CA ASP A 103 -0.51 12.70 12.60
C ASP A 103 -1.88 13.35 12.42
N ARG A 104 -2.16 14.36 13.24
CA ARG A 104 -3.35 15.20 13.13
C ARG A 104 -2.94 16.55 12.52
N LEU A 105 -3.39 16.81 11.30
CA LEU A 105 -3.00 18.00 10.54
C LEU A 105 -4.18 18.96 10.39
N CYS A 106 -3.91 20.25 10.39
CA CYS A 106 -4.89 21.27 10.04
C CYS A 106 -5.25 21.16 8.55
N THR A 107 -6.56 21.22 8.26
CA THR A 107 -7.07 21.08 6.89
C THR A 107 -7.28 22.42 6.19
N GLY A 108 -6.91 23.53 6.83
CA GLY A 108 -7.19 24.88 6.32
C GLY A 108 -8.67 25.32 6.44
N GLN A 109 -9.55 24.40 6.82
CA GLN A 109 -10.97 24.69 7.04
C GLN A 109 -11.21 25.13 8.48
N TYR A 110 -12.20 26.00 8.68
CA TYR A 110 -12.66 26.42 10.00
C TYR A 110 -14.02 25.79 10.32
N GLY A 111 -14.27 25.56 11.60
CA GLY A 111 -15.55 25.02 12.06
C GLY A 111 -15.54 24.71 13.54
N ARG A 112 -16.67 24.24 14.08
CA ARG A 112 -16.75 23.78 15.47
C ARG A 112 -16.13 22.39 15.60
N ASP A 113 -15.24 22.23 16.58
CA ASP A 113 -14.73 20.92 16.98
C ASP A 113 -15.88 20.10 17.59
N PRO A 114 -16.12 18.85 17.13
CA PRO A 114 -17.24 18.06 17.63
C PRO A 114 -17.11 17.62 19.09
N GLU A 115 -15.89 17.56 19.63
CA GLU A 115 -15.64 17.13 21.02
C GLU A 115 -15.65 18.31 22.01
N THR A 116 -15.06 19.44 21.60
CA THR A 116 -14.90 20.61 22.48
C THR A 116 -15.94 21.70 22.24
N GLY A 117 -16.62 21.69 21.10
CA GLY A 117 -17.57 22.74 20.69
C GLY A 117 -16.91 24.07 20.30
N ILE A 118 -15.57 24.18 20.37
CA ILE A 118 -14.82 25.41 20.10
C ILE A 118 -14.74 25.62 18.59
N TYR A 119 -14.99 26.84 18.14
CA TYR A 119 -14.79 27.23 16.75
C TYR A 119 -13.33 27.55 16.48
N GLY A 120 -12.74 26.85 15.50
CA GLY A 120 -11.31 27.00 15.18
C GLY A 120 -10.93 26.28 13.90
N PRO A 121 -9.62 26.23 13.59
CA PRO A 121 -9.14 25.48 12.44
C PRO A 121 -9.42 23.98 12.65
N LYS A 122 -10.09 23.36 11.66
CA LYS A 122 -10.34 21.92 11.68
C LYS A 122 -9.05 21.15 11.47
N SER A 123 -8.80 20.18 12.33
CA SER A 123 -7.74 19.20 12.16
C SER A 123 -8.32 17.82 11.92
N GLN A 124 -7.67 17.05 11.05
CA GLN A 124 -8.05 15.67 10.76
C GLN A 124 -6.83 14.76 10.86
N THR A 125 -7.07 13.54 11.34
CA THR A 125 -6.06 12.48 11.36
C THR A 125 -5.78 12.02 9.94
N GLU A 126 -4.52 11.87 9.58
CA GLU A 126 -4.10 11.41 8.25
C GLU A 126 -4.68 10.04 7.89
N LEU A 127 -4.99 9.84 6.62
CA LEU A 127 -5.15 8.53 6.01
C LEU A 127 -3.76 8.01 5.66
N VAL A 128 -3.35 6.90 6.29
CA VAL A 128 -2.03 6.32 6.07
C VAL A 128 -2.12 5.16 5.07
N ILE A 129 -1.25 5.19 4.07
CA ILE A 129 -1.06 4.12 3.10
C ILE A 129 0.39 3.67 3.16
N LEU A 130 0.61 2.41 3.57
CA LEU A 130 1.88 1.72 3.47
C LEU A 130 1.93 0.97 2.13
N ILE A 131 2.97 1.20 1.35
CA ILE A 131 3.23 0.51 0.08
C ILE A 131 4.50 -0.31 0.25
N GLY A 132 4.39 -1.63 0.19
CA GLY A 132 5.51 -2.56 0.19
C GLY A 132 5.92 -2.92 -1.23
N ALA A 133 7.09 -2.44 -1.66
CA ALA A 133 7.72 -2.78 -2.94
C ALA A 133 9.06 -3.49 -2.71
N VAL A 134 9.06 -4.39 -1.73
CA VAL A 134 10.22 -5.15 -1.26
C VAL A 134 10.30 -6.53 -1.91
N ASP A 135 11.49 -7.06 -2.05
CA ASP A 135 11.77 -8.34 -2.72
C ASP A 135 12.05 -9.50 -1.75
N ASN A 136 11.93 -9.27 -0.44
CA ASN A 136 12.16 -10.30 0.57
C ASN A 136 10.91 -10.55 1.43
N GLN A 137 10.73 -11.80 1.84
CA GLN A 137 9.55 -12.23 2.59
C GLN A 137 9.58 -11.71 4.04
N ARG A 138 10.77 -11.52 4.61
CA ARG A 138 10.93 -11.02 5.98
C ARG A 138 10.35 -9.62 6.15
N SER A 139 10.63 -8.72 5.21
CA SER A 139 10.03 -7.38 5.19
C SER A 139 8.52 -7.41 4.98
N ARG A 140 7.99 -8.32 4.13
CA ARG A 140 6.53 -8.52 3.99
C ARG A 140 5.89 -9.01 5.28
N GLN A 141 6.51 -9.96 5.99
CA GLN A 141 6.04 -10.41 7.30
C GLN A 141 6.00 -9.26 8.31
N MET A 142 7.02 -8.41 8.32
CA MET A 142 7.06 -7.23 9.18
C MET A 142 5.92 -6.25 8.86
N CYS A 143 5.72 -5.89 7.59
CA CYS A 143 4.60 -5.04 7.16
C CYS A 143 3.24 -5.63 7.56
N HIS A 144 3.08 -6.94 7.41
CA HIS A 144 1.87 -7.66 7.82
C HIS A 144 1.62 -7.56 9.34
N ARG A 145 2.65 -7.71 10.18
CA ARG A 145 2.55 -7.56 11.64
C ARG A 145 2.15 -6.14 12.03
N VAL A 146 2.77 -5.13 11.44
CA VAL A 146 2.43 -3.72 11.65
C VAL A 146 0.98 -3.45 11.24
N PHE A 147 0.56 -3.95 10.07
CA PHE A 147 -0.83 -3.86 9.63
C PHE A 147 -1.81 -4.48 10.63
N GLN A 148 -1.50 -5.64 11.21
CA GLN A 148 -2.38 -6.29 12.19
C GLN A 148 -2.52 -5.52 13.52
N ARG A 149 -1.49 -4.77 13.94
CA ARG A 149 -1.50 -3.94 15.15
C ARG A 149 -2.20 -2.61 14.95
N ALA A 150 -2.14 -2.06 13.75
CA ALA A 150 -2.66 -0.73 13.45
C ALA A 150 -4.17 -0.64 13.72
N ARG A 151 -4.63 0.50 14.26
CA ARG A 151 -6.06 0.79 14.38
C ARG A 151 -6.70 1.09 13.03
N GLU A 152 -5.98 1.83 12.18
CA GLU A 152 -6.35 2.15 10.80
C GLU A 152 -5.08 2.17 9.94
N LEU A 153 -5.06 1.38 8.87
CA LEU A 153 -3.96 1.35 7.91
C LEU A 153 -4.44 0.71 6.60
N ILE A 154 -4.00 1.28 5.50
CA ILE A 154 -4.08 0.64 4.19
C ILE A 154 -2.69 0.10 3.88
N TYR A 155 -2.58 -1.19 3.58
CA TYR A 155 -1.33 -1.83 3.20
C TYR A 155 -1.47 -2.41 1.79
N ILE A 156 -0.70 -1.86 0.86
CA ILE A 156 -0.62 -2.35 -0.53
C ILE A 156 0.73 -3.04 -0.69
N ASP A 157 0.70 -4.33 -0.92
CA ASP A 157 1.90 -5.15 -1.18
C ASP A 157 2.02 -5.45 -2.67
N ALA A 158 3.19 -5.20 -3.25
CA ALA A 158 3.50 -5.51 -4.63
C ALA A 158 4.59 -6.58 -4.70
N GLY A 159 4.23 -7.75 -5.22
CA GLY A 159 5.16 -8.85 -5.45
C GLY A 159 5.20 -9.22 -6.93
N ASN A 160 6.40 -9.35 -7.48
CA ASN A 160 6.57 -9.80 -8.85
C ASN A 160 7.84 -10.61 -9.05
N GLY A 161 7.76 -11.60 -9.93
CA GLY A 161 8.89 -12.32 -10.50
C GLY A 161 9.22 -11.83 -11.90
N ALA A 162 9.75 -12.73 -12.75
CA ALA A 162 10.18 -12.39 -14.10
C ALA A 162 9.04 -11.95 -15.02
N TYR A 163 7.89 -12.64 -14.96
CA TYR A 163 6.80 -12.45 -15.92
C TYR A 163 5.42 -12.31 -15.29
N THR A 164 5.28 -12.59 -14.02
CA THR A 164 4.01 -12.56 -13.30
C THR A 164 4.17 -11.82 -11.99
N GLY A 165 3.07 -11.38 -11.42
CA GLY A 165 3.05 -10.78 -10.10
C GLY A 165 1.64 -10.57 -9.59
N GLN A 166 1.57 -10.09 -8.35
CA GLN A 166 0.34 -9.74 -7.68
C GLN A 166 0.50 -8.42 -6.92
N VAL A 167 -0.59 -7.70 -6.78
CA VAL A 167 -0.71 -6.56 -5.87
C VAL A 167 -1.89 -6.79 -4.97
N VAL A 168 -1.66 -6.80 -3.66
CA VAL A 168 -2.67 -7.06 -2.63
C VAL A 168 -2.91 -5.80 -1.82
N CYS A 169 -4.18 -5.40 -1.66
CA CYS A 169 -4.59 -4.24 -0.87
C CYS A 169 -5.32 -4.70 0.40
N GLY A 170 -4.62 -4.71 1.52
CA GLY A 170 -5.20 -4.86 2.84
C GLY A 170 -5.77 -3.53 3.36
N VAL A 171 -6.93 -3.57 3.99
CA VAL A 171 -7.53 -2.38 4.62
C VAL A 171 -7.98 -2.71 6.02
N ARG A 172 -7.50 -1.92 6.99
CA ARG A 172 -7.88 -1.99 8.38
C ARG A 172 -8.49 -0.67 8.83
N ARG A 173 -9.62 -0.73 9.53
CA ARG A 173 -10.32 0.45 10.05
C ARG A 173 -10.97 0.15 11.40
N CYS A 174 -10.81 1.05 12.36
CA CYS A 174 -11.34 0.90 13.72
C CYS A 174 -10.96 -0.45 14.36
N GLY A 175 -9.72 -0.89 14.18
CA GLY A 175 -9.21 -2.16 14.70
C GLY A 175 -9.74 -3.42 14.00
N ARG A 176 -10.51 -3.29 12.89
CA ARG A 176 -11.07 -4.43 12.14
C ARG A 176 -10.48 -4.50 10.75
N THR A 177 -10.12 -5.70 10.32
CA THR A 177 -9.69 -5.96 8.95
C THR A 177 -10.91 -6.02 8.03
N ILE A 178 -10.94 -5.14 7.04
CA ILE A 178 -12.01 -5.04 6.04
C ILE A 178 -11.61 -5.76 4.74
N TYR A 179 -10.37 -5.52 4.27
CA TYR A 179 -9.74 -6.26 3.17
C TYR A 179 -8.52 -6.99 3.71
N GLN A 180 -8.37 -8.25 3.32
CA GLN A 180 -7.31 -9.09 3.83
C GLN A 180 -5.95 -8.68 3.25
N PRO A 181 -4.90 -8.59 4.08
CA PRO A 181 -3.55 -8.30 3.63
C PRO A 181 -2.88 -9.52 2.99
N VAL A 182 -1.72 -9.30 2.37
CA VAL A 182 -0.97 -10.33 1.63
C VAL A 182 -0.73 -11.60 2.42
N GLY A 183 -0.37 -11.53 3.71
CA GLY A 183 -0.09 -12.72 4.50
C GLY A 183 -1.30 -13.60 4.83
N VAL A 184 -2.53 -13.11 4.58
CA VAL A 184 -3.75 -13.94 4.66
C VAL A 184 -4.15 -14.48 3.30
N ARG A 185 -3.87 -13.73 2.23
CA ARG A 185 -4.21 -14.14 0.87
C ARG A 185 -3.18 -15.09 0.27
N HIS A 186 -1.93 -14.93 0.66
CA HIS A 186 -0.77 -15.67 0.21
C HIS A 186 0.06 -16.15 1.41
N PRO A 187 -0.49 -17.07 2.23
CA PRO A 187 0.21 -17.58 3.41
C PRO A 187 1.51 -18.31 3.04
N GLU A 188 1.59 -18.86 1.84
CA GLU A 188 2.78 -19.50 1.29
C GLU A 188 4.01 -18.60 1.25
N LEU A 189 3.80 -17.28 1.15
CA LEU A 189 4.91 -16.31 1.20
C LEU A 189 5.50 -16.15 2.60
N PHE A 190 4.90 -16.73 3.64
CA PHE A 190 5.30 -16.57 5.03
C PHE A 190 5.86 -17.86 5.63
N ASP A 191 5.84 -18.96 4.89
CA ASP A 191 6.35 -20.26 5.34
C ASP A 191 7.86 -20.38 5.16
N GLU A 192 8.47 -19.51 4.33
CA GLU A 192 9.90 -19.53 4.07
C GLU A 192 10.69 -18.74 5.12
N ALA A 193 11.80 -19.31 5.59
CA ALA A 193 12.75 -18.66 6.48
C ALA A 193 13.65 -17.70 5.68
N ASP A 194 13.11 -16.54 5.25
CA ASP A 194 13.88 -15.52 4.56
C ASP A 194 14.54 -14.55 5.55
N LEU A 195 15.63 -13.91 5.10
CA LEU A 195 16.44 -12.99 5.89
C LEU A 195 16.17 -11.55 5.47
N PHE A 196 16.37 -10.62 6.40
CA PHE A 196 16.44 -9.21 6.06
C PHE A 196 17.66 -8.91 5.18
N PRO A 197 17.64 -7.84 4.38
CA PRO A 197 18.76 -7.47 3.51
C PRO A 197 20.10 -7.39 4.23
N THR A 198 20.15 -6.81 5.43
CA THR A 198 21.40 -6.69 6.21
C THR A 198 21.92 -8.01 6.78
N GLN A 199 21.09 -9.04 6.84
CA GLN A 199 21.44 -10.36 7.36
C GLN A 199 21.98 -11.32 6.28
N ARG A 200 21.85 -10.93 4.99
CA ARG A 200 22.34 -11.71 3.86
C ARG A 200 23.85 -11.53 3.71
N SER A 201 24.57 -12.62 3.47
CA SER A 201 25.99 -12.52 3.13
C SER A 201 26.19 -11.92 1.73
N CYS A 202 27.35 -11.30 1.48
CA CYS A 202 27.67 -10.71 0.16
C CYS A 202 27.54 -11.70 -1.01
N GLY A 203 27.68 -13.00 -0.76
CA GLY A 203 27.48 -14.05 -1.77
C GLY A 203 26.02 -14.42 -2.02
N GLU A 204 25.13 -14.20 -1.06
CA GLU A 204 23.68 -14.50 -1.13
C GLU A 204 22.85 -13.32 -1.63
N ALA A 205 23.39 -12.10 -1.56
CA ALA A 205 22.71 -10.87 -2.01
C ALA A 205 22.34 -10.87 -3.52
N SER A 206 22.94 -11.77 -4.32
CA SER A 206 22.74 -11.81 -5.77
C SER A 206 21.59 -12.69 -6.25
N VAL A 207 20.90 -13.42 -5.38
CA VAL A 207 19.85 -14.39 -5.77
C VAL A 207 18.44 -13.84 -5.50
N SER A 208 18.19 -12.56 -5.78
CA SER A 208 16.80 -12.11 -5.93
C SER A 208 16.20 -12.78 -7.16
N ALA A 209 14.96 -13.27 -7.07
CA ALA A 209 14.25 -13.84 -8.21
C ALA A 209 14.36 -12.90 -9.41
N PRO A 210 14.65 -13.42 -10.62
CA PRO A 210 14.83 -12.56 -11.78
C PRO A 210 13.58 -11.73 -12.01
N GLN A 211 13.77 -10.42 -12.16
CA GLN A 211 12.70 -9.47 -12.43
C GLN A 211 12.95 -8.81 -13.78
N THR A 212 11.88 -8.49 -14.50
CA THR A 212 11.97 -7.73 -15.75
C THR A 212 11.38 -6.34 -15.57
N ILE A 213 11.83 -5.39 -16.39
CA ILE A 213 11.26 -4.03 -16.41
C ILE A 213 9.76 -4.06 -16.68
N ALA A 214 9.28 -4.96 -17.56
CA ALA A 214 7.86 -5.10 -17.87
C ALA A 214 7.03 -5.53 -16.64
N ALA A 215 7.54 -6.49 -15.84
CA ALA A 215 6.88 -6.91 -14.62
C ALA A 215 6.87 -5.80 -13.55
N ASN A 216 7.99 -5.07 -13.39
CA ASN A 216 8.06 -3.94 -12.49
C ASN A 216 7.06 -2.82 -12.88
N LEU A 217 6.95 -2.51 -14.18
CA LEU A 217 6.00 -1.50 -14.68
C LEU A 217 4.54 -1.90 -14.47
N LEU A 218 4.16 -3.17 -14.73
CA LEU A 218 2.78 -3.62 -14.48
C LEU A 218 2.45 -3.63 -12.98
N ALA A 219 3.37 -4.05 -12.13
CA ALA A 219 3.21 -3.96 -10.68
C ALA A 219 3.02 -2.50 -10.25
N ALA A 220 3.88 -1.58 -10.69
CA ALA A 220 3.81 -0.18 -10.36
C ALA A 220 2.51 0.47 -10.83
N ALA A 221 2.09 0.24 -12.07
CA ALA A 221 0.84 0.74 -12.63
C ALA A 221 -0.38 0.25 -11.82
N THR A 222 -0.35 -1.01 -11.39
CA THR A 222 -1.42 -1.60 -10.58
C THR A 222 -1.49 -0.94 -9.19
N VAL A 223 -0.35 -0.76 -8.51
CA VAL A 223 -0.29 -0.04 -7.22
C VAL A 223 -0.82 1.38 -7.36
N VAL A 224 -0.32 2.14 -8.34
CA VAL A 224 -0.75 3.52 -8.58
C VAL A 224 -2.26 3.60 -8.86
N THR A 225 -2.80 2.65 -9.63
CA THR A 225 -4.25 2.56 -9.87
C THR A 225 -5.05 2.32 -8.59
N MET A 226 -4.58 1.43 -7.70
CA MET A 226 -5.23 1.20 -6.40
C MET A 226 -5.18 2.46 -5.53
N VAL A 227 -4.03 3.14 -5.46
CA VAL A 227 -3.88 4.41 -4.73
C VAL A 227 -4.78 5.50 -5.33
N TYR A 228 -4.85 5.62 -6.65
CA TYR A 228 -5.74 6.53 -7.35
C TYR A 228 -7.21 6.30 -6.97
N ASN A 229 -7.66 5.05 -7.00
CA ASN A 229 -9.03 4.70 -6.61
C ASN A 229 -9.35 5.10 -5.17
N ILE A 230 -8.41 4.91 -4.25
CA ILE A 230 -8.56 5.27 -2.84
C ILE A 230 -8.57 6.79 -2.66
N LEU A 231 -7.60 7.51 -3.23
CA LEU A 231 -7.37 8.91 -2.96
C LEU A 231 -8.20 9.86 -3.82
N VAL A 232 -8.41 9.54 -5.09
CA VAL A 232 -9.10 10.41 -6.06
C VAL A 232 -10.56 10.02 -6.20
N LEU A 233 -10.85 8.73 -6.47
CA LEU A 233 -12.23 8.27 -6.59
C LEU A 233 -12.91 8.10 -5.21
N GLY A 234 -12.12 8.02 -4.12
CA GLY A 234 -12.64 7.84 -2.77
C GLY A 234 -13.29 6.48 -2.54
N SER A 235 -12.96 5.48 -3.36
CA SER A 235 -13.53 4.14 -3.23
C SER A 235 -12.60 3.07 -3.80
N SER A 236 -12.64 1.87 -3.23
CA SER A 236 -11.98 0.69 -3.79
C SER A 236 -12.85 -0.55 -3.58
N THR A 237 -12.89 -1.41 -4.59
CA THR A 237 -13.56 -2.73 -4.54
C THR A 237 -12.58 -3.87 -4.80
N VAL A 238 -11.35 -3.55 -5.20
CA VAL A 238 -10.31 -4.52 -5.54
C VAL A 238 -9.48 -4.83 -4.31
N GLU A 239 -9.44 -6.10 -3.93
CA GLU A 239 -8.57 -6.60 -2.84
C GLU A 239 -7.24 -7.10 -3.38
N GLU A 240 -7.22 -7.57 -4.61
CA GLU A 240 -6.04 -8.13 -5.25
C GLU A 240 -6.13 -8.01 -6.76
N ALA A 241 -4.99 -7.77 -7.39
CA ALA A 241 -4.85 -7.89 -8.82
C ALA A 241 -3.63 -8.76 -9.13
N THR A 242 -3.79 -9.72 -10.03
CA THR A 242 -2.70 -10.54 -10.57
C THR A 242 -2.44 -10.13 -12.00
N PHE A 243 -1.19 -10.24 -12.44
CA PHE A 243 -0.82 -9.88 -13.82
C PHE A 243 0.19 -10.85 -14.44
N SER A 244 0.22 -10.86 -15.77
CA SER A 244 1.20 -11.59 -16.56
C SER A 244 1.69 -10.73 -17.72
N THR A 245 3.00 -10.54 -17.81
CA THR A 245 3.62 -9.81 -18.93
C THR A 245 3.58 -10.62 -20.22
N ARG A 246 3.69 -11.96 -20.14
CA ARG A 246 3.60 -12.84 -21.30
C ARG A 246 2.21 -12.83 -21.94
N MET A 247 1.16 -12.74 -21.11
CA MET A 247 -0.22 -12.72 -21.57
C MET A 247 -0.75 -11.29 -21.75
N VAL A 248 0.04 -10.27 -21.39
CA VAL A 248 -0.36 -8.85 -21.40
C VAL A 248 -1.72 -8.68 -20.71
N SER A 249 -1.87 -9.25 -19.52
CA SER A 249 -3.14 -9.32 -18.82
C SER A 249 -3.03 -8.90 -17.36
N ILE A 250 -4.07 -8.23 -16.85
CA ILE A 250 -4.29 -7.94 -15.44
C ILE A 250 -5.68 -8.45 -15.07
N ARG A 251 -5.79 -9.18 -13.96
CA ARG A 251 -7.04 -9.70 -13.42
C ARG A 251 -7.24 -9.21 -12.00
N ALA A 252 -8.34 -8.51 -11.75
CA ALA A 252 -8.72 -8.05 -10.43
C ALA A 252 -9.57 -9.09 -9.70
N VAL A 253 -9.32 -9.25 -8.40
CA VAL A 253 -10.16 -10.02 -7.48
C VAL A 253 -10.97 -9.06 -6.63
N HIS A 254 -12.28 -9.06 -6.82
CA HIS A 254 -13.20 -8.20 -6.09
C HIS A 254 -13.69 -8.87 -4.81
N LYS A 255 -13.99 -8.09 -3.79
CA LYS A 255 -14.68 -8.57 -2.61
C LYS A 255 -16.05 -9.12 -3.03
N LYS A 256 -16.30 -10.41 -2.79
CA LYS A 256 -17.64 -10.98 -2.97
C LYS A 256 -18.61 -10.26 -2.05
N ALA A 257 -19.69 -9.71 -2.59
CA ALA A 257 -20.77 -9.16 -1.78
C ALA A 257 -21.23 -10.26 -0.79
N ARG A 258 -21.21 -9.99 0.50
CA ARG A 258 -21.84 -10.88 1.48
C ARG A 258 -23.30 -10.99 1.09
N LYS A 259 -23.76 -12.17 0.66
CA LYS A 259 -25.19 -12.45 0.56
C LYS A 259 -25.79 -12.15 1.93
N ARG A 260 -26.62 -11.11 2.04
CA ARG A 260 -27.48 -10.93 3.20
C ARG A 260 -28.26 -12.24 3.30
N GLY A 261 -28.11 -12.95 4.43
CA GLY A 261 -28.85 -14.17 4.68
C GLY A 261 -30.33 -13.87 4.44
N SER A 262 -30.95 -14.61 3.54
CA SER A 262 -32.39 -14.61 3.42
C SER A 262 -32.93 -15.03 4.76
N HIS A 263 -33.56 -14.11 5.50
CA HIS A 263 -34.44 -14.48 6.58
C HIS A 263 -35.47 -15.42 5.97
N HIS A 264 -35.43 -16.68 6.37
CA HIS A 264 -36.53 -17.61 6.16
C HIS A 264 -37.77 -16.99 6.77
N GLU A 265 -38.67 -16.49 5.93
CA GLU A 265 -40.07 -16.34 6.28
C GLU A 265 -40.57 -17.70 6.73
N ARG A 266 -40.79 -17.85 8.02
CA ARG A 266 -41.59 -18.97 8.56
C ARG A 266 -42.98 -18.77 8.00
N ALA A 267 -43.35 -19.59 7.05
CA ALA A 267 -44.72 -19.76 6.60
C ALA A 267 -45.57 -20.15 7.82
N LEU A 268 -46.43 -19.24 8.26
CA LEU A 268 -47.51 -19.53 9.15
C LEU A 268 -48.57 -20.39 8.39
N HIS A 269 -48.62 -21.67 8.67
CA HIS A 269 -49.74 -22.50 8.28
C HIS A 269 -50.99 -22.07 9.06
N PRO A 270 -52.09 -21.68 8.41
CA PRO A 270 -53.37 -21.56 9.07
C PRO A 270 -53.92 -22.97 9.33
N LYS A 271 -54.16 -23.26 10.60
CA LYS A 271 -54.94 -24.43 10.99
C LYS A 271 -56.38 -24.24 10.50
N GLY A 272 -56.82 -25.03 9.51
CA GLY A 272 -58.21 -25.12 9.13
C GLY A 272 -58.99 -25.87 10.17
N ASN A 273 -60.02 -25.21 10.74
CA ASN A 273 -61.10 -25.84 11.47
C ASN A 273 -62.10 -26.43 10.45
N HIS A 274 -62.30 -27.74 10.49
CA HIS A 274 -63.52 -28.34 9.97
C HIS A 274 -64.56 -28.42 11.07
N PRO A 275 -65.81 -27.96 10.86
CA PRO A 275 -66.95 -28.47 11.61
C PRO A 275 -67.55 -29.67 10.86
N ALA A 276 -67.91 -30.65 11.67
CA ALA A 276 -68.71 -31.78 11.28
C ALA A 276 -70.14 -31.36 10.89
N LEU A 277 -70.63 -31.93 9.78
CA LEU A 277 -71.93 -32.60 9.63
C LEU A 277 -71.88 -33.33 8.28
#